data_491e1916312907eafe06f6c208c47000
#
_entry.id   491e1916312907eafe06f6c208c47000
#
_cell.length_a   1.000
_cell.length_b   1.000
_cell.length_c   1.000
_cell.angle_alpha   90.00
_cell.angle_beta   90.00
_cell.angle_gamma   90.00
#
_symmetry.space_group_name_H-M   'P 1'
#
loop_
_entity.id
_entity.type
_entity.pdbx_description
1 polymer ?
#
loop_
_entity_poly.entity_id
_entity_poly.type
_entity_poly.pdbx_seq_one_letter_code
_entity_poly.pdbx_strand_id
1 'polypeptide(L)'
;NEKMLSDPHFKVLHYESDASVMFTNTEIKGGVVISYRDKNKSYGAIRVFTPYEELNSIMKKAAPTNEAESLMENIYIQNKFDLEKLYKDHPEYRAVIGSEGRDKRFRNNIFEKVSIFTEERQNKGDIRVLGVSKNKRVWMYIPEKYVETEHENLKNWKVLVARVNGSGNLGEVLSTPVVEAPNEGYTQTFIGIGSFKVEAEAQNALKYIKSKFCRTMLGILKITQDNNRDTWRMVPLQDFTAHSDIDWSKSVAEIDQQL
;
A
#
# COMPACT_ATOMS: atom_id res chain seq x y z
N ASN A 1 -18.83 -13.63 -0.81
CA ASN A 1 -17.94 -14.30 -1.79
C ASN A 1 -16.95 -15.27 -1.12
N GLU A 2 -16.44 -14.99 0.09
CA GLU A 2 -15.42 -15.80 0.77
C GLU A 2 -15.85 -17.27 0.93
N LYS A 3 -17.08 -17.54 1.38
CA LYS A 3 -17.62 -18.92 1.50
C LYS A 3 -17.60 -19.68 0.18
N MET A 4 -17.90 -19.03 -0.94
CA MET A 4 -17.87 -19.66 -2.26
C MET A 4 -16.45 -19.95 -2.72
N LEU A 5 -15.53 -18.98 -2.52
CA LEU A 5 -14.15 -19.12 -2.95
C LEU A 5 -13.33 -20.07 -2.06
N SER A 6 -13.79 -20.31 -0.83
CA SER A 6 -13.19 -21.28 0.09
C SER A 6 -13.80 -22.69 -0.04
N ASP A 7 -14.90 -22.86 -0.76
CA ASP A 7 -15.55 -24.17 -0.97
C ASP A 7 -14.74 -25.03 -1.94
N PRO A 8 -14.17 -26.17 -1.49
CA PRO A 8 -13.36 -27.04 -2.35
C PRO A 8 -14.18 -27.75 -3.44
N HIS A 9 -15.50 -27.73 -3.33
CA HIS A 9 -16.44 -28.34 -4.29
C HIS A 9 -16.91 -27.39 -5.37
N PHE A 10 -16.42 -26.14 -5.36
CA PHE A 10 -16.83 -25.07 -6.23
C PHE A 10 -15.74 -24.75 -7.27
N LYS A 11 -16.14 -24.48 -8.50
CA LYS A 11 -15.24 -23.98 -9.55
C LYS A 11 -15.91 -22.94 -10.44
N VAL A 12 -15.11 -22.03 -10.98
CA VAL A 12 -15.52 -21.12 -12.05
C VAL A 12 -15.35 -21.84 -13.38
N LEU A 13 -16.40 -21.81 -14.22
CA LEU A 13 -16.38 -22.38 -15.57
C LEU A 13 -16.05 -21.32 -16.62
N HIS A 14 -16.61 -20.11 -16.43
CA HIS A 14 -16.42 -19.00 -17.35
C HIS A 14 -16.55 -17.68 -16.60
N TYR A 15 -15.79 -16.70 -17.03
CA TYR A 15 -15.88 -15.31 -16.57
C TYR A 15 -15.87 -14.40 -17.79
N GLU A 16 -16.86 -13.51 -17.86
CA GLU A 16 -16.94 -12.45 -18.86
C GLU A 16 -16.88 -11.08 -18.16
N SER A 17 -15.86 -10.30 -18.49
CA SER A 17 -15.65 -8.98 -17.88
C SER A 17 -16.65 -7.94 -18.38
N ASP A 18 -17.08 -8.05 -19.63
CA ASP A 18 -18.11 -7.21 -20.24
C ASP A 18 -19.47 -7.90 -20.21
N ALA A 19 -20.28 -7.54 -19.23
CA ALA A 19 -21.61 -8.12 -19.08
C ALA A 19 -22.54 -7.91 -20.29
N SER A 20 -22.28 -6.88 -21.11
CA SER A 20 -23.09 -6.59 -22.31
C SER A 20 -22.97 -7.66 -23.40
N VAL A 21 -21.88 -8.43 -23.39
CA VAL A 21 -21.67 -9.59 -24.27
C VAL A 21 -22.70 -10.68 -23.97
N MET A 22 -23.08 -10.85 -22.70
CA MET A 22 -24.03 -11.88 -22.27
C MET A 22 -25.46 -11.35 -22.12
N PHE A 23 -25.61 -10.11 -21.68
CA PHE A 23 -26.90 -9.47 -21.40
C PHE A 23 -26.95 -8.10 -22.06
N THR A 24 -27.53 -8.04 -23.25
CA THR A 24 -27.72 -6.78 -23.98
C THR A 24 -28.56 -5.80 -23.15
N ASN A 25 -28.14 -4.52 -23.14
CA ASN A 25 -28.79 -3.43 -22.38
C ASN A 25 -28.64 -3.50 -20.85
N THR A 26 -27.66 -4.24 -20.35
CA THR A 26 -27.39 -4.32 -18.89
C THR A 26 -25.95 -3.97 -18.60
N GLU A 27 -25.72 -2.94 -17.78
CA GLU A 27 -24.39 -2.60 -17.28
C GLU A 27 -24.20 -3.25 -15.89
N ILE A 28 -23.36 -4.30 -15.83
CA ILE A 28 -22.99 -4.96 -14.58
C ILE A 28 -21.49 -4.73 -14.35
N LYS A 29 -21.16 -3.88 -13.38
CA LYS A 29 -19.76 -3.67 -12.97
C LYS A 29 -19.21 -4.92 -12.31
N GLY A 30 -18.02 -5.35 -12.77
CA GLY A 30 -17.35 -6.55 -12.26
C GLY A 30 -17.61 -7.82 -13.05
N GLY A 31 -18.36 -7.72 -14.17
CA GLY A 31 -18.59 -8.84 -15.10
C GLY A 31 -19.59 -9.89 -14.61
N VAL A 32 -19.65 -10.98 -15.36
CA VAL A 32 -20.55 -12.13 -15.13
C VAL A 32 -19.72 -13.40 -14.99
N VAL A 33 -20.08 -14.24 -14.01
CA VAL A 33 -19.41 -15.52 -13.80
C VAL A 33 -20.40 -16.67 -13.93
N ILE A 34 -20.00 -17.74 -14.65
CA ILE A 34 -20.67 -19.02 -14.66
C ILE A 34 -19.87 -19.95 -13.75
N SER A 35 -20.52 -20.50 -12.76
CA SER A 35 -19.88 -21.38 -11.78
C SER A 35 -20.60 -22.71 -11.66
N TYR A 36 -19.88 -23.69 -11.13
CA TYR A 36 -20.40 -25.04 -10.93
C TYR A 36 -19.99 -25.54 -9.56
N ARG A 37 -20.89 -26.24 -8.88
CA ARG A 37 -20.63 -26.90 -7.61
C ARG A 37 -21.06 -28.36 -7.64
N ASP A 38 -20.16 -29.26 -7.26
CA ASP A 38 -20.41 -30.70 -7.15
C ASP A 38 -19.94 -31.21 -5.78
N LYS A 39 -20.86 -31.52 -4.90
CA LYS A 39 -20.54 -31.98 -3.53
C LYS A 39 -19.75 -33.28 -3.47
N ASN A 40 -19.71 -34.05 -4.55
CA ASN A 40 -19.00 -35.32 -4.63
C ASN A 40 -17.57 -35.19 -5.22
N LYS A 41 -17.20 -33.99 -5.69
CA LYS A 41 -15.89 -33.74 -6.31
C LYS A 41 -15.19 -32.59 -5.61
N SER A 42 -13.91 -32.74 -5.30
CA SER A 42 -13.08 -31.67 -4.83
C SER A 42 -12.25 -31.10 -5.98
N TYR A 43 -12.36 -29.77 -6.19
CA TYR A 43 -11.56 -28.98 -7.14
C TYR A 43 -10.47 -28.18 -6.46
N GLY A 44 -10.44 -28.18 -5.10
CA GLY A 44 -9.63 -27.30 -4.27
C GLY A 44 -10.25 -25.89 -4.11
N ALA A 45 -9.92 -25.23 -3.03
CA ALA A 45 -10.39 -23.88 -2.78
C ALA A 45 -9.76 -22.88 -3.77
N ILE A 46 -10.58 -22.03 -4.38
CA ILE A 46 -10.11 -20.98 -5.31
C ILE A 46 -9.36 -19.87 -4.54
N ARG A 47 -9.87 -19.50 -3.36
CA ARG A 47 -9.38 -18.42 -2.49
C ARG A 47 -9.45 -17.03 -3.14
N VAL A 48 -8.65 -16.78 -4.17
CA VAL A 48 -8.66 -15.56 -4.98
C VAL A 48 -8.84 -15.95 -6.44
N PHE A 49 -9.82 -15.35 -7.10
CA PHE A 49 -10.11 -15.61 -8.50
C PHE A 49 -9.49 -14.52 -9.38
N THR A 50 -8.84 -14.90 -10.47
CA THR A 50 -8.48 -14.01 -11.59
C THR A 50 -8.93 -14.65 -12.91
N PRO A 51 -9.27 -13.84 -13.92
CA PRO A 51 -9.65 -14.37 -15.23
C PRO A 51 -8.45 -14.87 -16.07
N TYR A 52 -7.21 -14.67 -15.58
CA TYR A 52 -5.98 -14.98 -16.30
C TYR A 52 -5.39 -16.29 -15.78
N GLU A 53 -5.28 -17.31 -16.65
CA GLU A 53 -4.76 -18.63 -16.27
C GLU A 53 -3.30 -18.57 -15.80
N GLU A 54 -2.47 -17.77 -16.48
CA GLU A 54 -1.07 -17.56 -16.14
C GLU A 54 -0.93 -16.97 -14.72
N LEU A 55 -1.78 -16.00 -14.40
CA LEU A 55 -1.77 -15.37 -13.09
C LEU A 55 -2.24 -16.33 -12.00
N ASN A 56 -3.21 -17.19 -12.28
CA ASN A 56 -3.61 -18.26 -11.37
C ASN A 56 -2.45 -19.25 -11.12
N SER A 57 -1.64 -19.54 -12.13
CA SER A 57 -0.43 -20.37 -11.99
C SER A 57 0.63 -19.69 -11.13
N ILE A 58 0.88 -18.40 -11.36
CA ILE A 58 1.85 -17.59 -10.57
C ILE A 58 1.39 -17.52 -9.11
N MET A 59 0.11 -17.23 -8.86
CA MET A 59 -0.44 -17.18 -7.49
C MET A 59 -0.25 -18.48 -6.72
N LYS A 60 -0.45 -19.64 -7.37
CA LYS A 60 -0.26 -20.95 -6.73
C LYS A 60 1.17 -21.19 -6.28
N LYS A 61 2.15 -20.57 -6.94
CA LYS A 61 3.59 -20.75 -6.66
C LYS A 61 4.13 -19.68 -5.72
N ALA A 62 3.69 -18.43 -5.88
CA ALA A 62 4.34 -17.27 -5.30
C ALA A 62 3.47 -16.47 -4.32
N ALA A 63 2.14 -16.67 -4.27
CA ALA A 63 1.32 -15.91 -3.34
C ALA A 63 1.59 -16.32 -1.89
N PRO A 64 1.58 -15.35 -0.95
CA PRO A 64 1.75 -15.63 0.47
C PRO A 64 0.73 -16.66 0.97
N THR A 65 1.19 -17.62 1.77
CA THR A 65 0.32 -18.65 2.37
C THR A 65 -0.27 -18.18 3.70
N ASN A 66 0.38 -17.20 4.33
CA ASN A 66 -0.05 -16.55 5.57
C ASN A 66 0.33 -15.07 5.56
N GLU A 67 -0.16 -14.32 6.55
CA GLU A 67 0.07 -12.87 6.63
C GLU A 67 1.55 -12.51 6.80
N ALA A 68 2.32 -13.27 7.55
CA ALA A 68 3.75 -12.98 7.79
C ALA A 68 4.61 -13.03 6.51
N GLU A 69 4.18 -13.80 5.52
CA GLU A 69 4.83 -13.88 4.20
C GLU A 69 4.39 -12.76 3.24
N SER A 70 3.43 -11.92 3.65
CA SER A 70 2.87 -10.86 2.84
C SER A 70 3.54 -9.51 3.11
N LEU A 71 3.80 -8.76 2.05
CA LEU A 71 4.27 -7.37 2.17
C LEU A 71 3.24 -6.48 2.90
N MET A 72 1.96 -6.90 2.97
CA MET A 72 0.90 -6.20 3.67
C MET A 72 1.26 -5.87 5.14
N GLU A 73 1.98 -6.77 5.82
CA GLU A 73 2.41 -6.56 7.22
C GLU A 73 3.45 -5.43 7.37
N ASN A 74 4.09 -5.05 6.27
CA ASN A 74 5.06 -3.96 6.21
C ASN A 74 4.47 -2.68 5.60
N ILE A 75 3.15 -2.56 5.54
CA ILE A 75 2.45 -1.35 5.07
C ILE A 75 1.99 -0.52 6.27
N TYR A 76 2.48 0.69 6.35
CA TYR A 76 2.23 1.63 7.43
C TYR A 76 1.39 2.81 6.96
N ILE A 77 0.48 3.27 7.83
CA ILE A 77 -0.33 4.47 7.57
C ILE A 77 0.44 5.73 7.99
N GLN A 78 -0.10 6.89 7.64
CA GLN A 78 0.46 8.21 7.94
C GLN A 78 0.78 8.42 9.43
N ASN A 79 1.66 9.38 9.69
CA ASN A 79 1.98 9.83 11.04
C ASN A 79 0.79 10.50 11.75
N LYS A 80 0.93 10.72 13.04
CA LYS A 80 -0.10 11.27 13.92
C LYS A 80 0.50 12.35 14.82
N PHE A 81 -0.35 13.23 15.32
CA PHE A 81 -0.01 14.18 16.35
C PHE A 81 0.06 13.52 17.73
N ASP A 82 1.00 13.96 18.54
CA ASP A 82 0.89 13.92 19.99
C ASP A 82 -0.05 15.05 20.41
N LEU A 83 -1.35 14.75 20.51
CA LEU A 83 -2.37 15.75 20.78
C LEU A 83 -2.29 16.35 22.18
N GLU A 84 -1.76 15.61 23.15
CA GLU A 84 -1.59 16.11 24.51
C GLU A 84 -0.61 17.30 24.53
N LYS A 85 0.57 17.11 23.95
CA LYS A 85 1.57 18.18 23.86
C LYS A 85 1.14 19.32 22.94
N LEU A 86 0.53 18.96 21.79
CA LEU A 86 0.07 19.96 20.82
C LEU A 86 -0.98 20.88 21.46
N TYR A 87 -2.01 20.34 22.12
CA TYR A 87 -3.09 21.12 22.70
C TYR A 87 -2.71 21.86 23.99
N LYS A 88 -1.64 21.45 24.64
CA LYS A 88 -1.07 22.18 25.77
C LYS A 88 -0.44 23.50 25.31
N ASP A 89 0.29 23.45 24.21
CA ASP A 89 1.02 24.62 23.68
C ASP A 89 0.15 25.46 22.72
N HIS A 90 -0.81 24.79 22.02
CA HIS A 90 -1.66 25.35 20.98
C HIS A 90 -3.13 24.92 21.17
N PRO A 91 -3.82 25.43 22.22
CA PRO A 91 -5.20 25.02 22.53
C PRO A 91 -6.20 25.34 21.42
N GLU A 92 -5.92 26.32 20.57
CA GLU A 92 -6.73 26.72 19.41
C GLU A 92 -6.90 25.56 18.40
N TYR A 93 -5.95 24.64 18.30
CA TYR A 93 -6.05 23.52 17.37
C TYR A 93 -7.07 22.47 17.77
N ARG A 94 -7.62 22.48 18.99
CA ARG A 94 -8.74 21.61 19.39
C ARG A 94 -9.95 21.77 18.48
N ALA A 95 -10.24 23.01 18.08
CA ALA A 95 -11.36 23.31 17.19
C ALA A 95 -11.10 22.86 15.73
N VAL A 96 -9.82 22.71 15.33
CA VAL A 96 -9.43 22.43 13.95
C VAL A 96 -9.18 20.94 13.72
N ILE A 97 -8.47 20.28 14.66
CA ILE A 97 -8.10 18.88 14.54
C ILE A 97 -9.25 17.97 15.01
N GLY A 98 -10.00 18.39 16.01
CA GLY A 98 -11.15 17.63 16.53
C GLY A 98 -10.76 16.50 17.47
N SER A 99 -11.46 15.38 17.40
CA SER A 99 -11.35 14.26 18.33
C SER A 99 -10.05 13.48 18.21
N GLU A 100 -9.73 12.68 19.23
CA GLU A 100 -8.51 11.89 19.31
C GLU A 100 -8.41 10.77 18.27
N GLY A 101 -9.45 10.22 17.76
CA GLY A 101 -9.47 9.07 16.87
C GLY A 101 -8.78 9.31 15.52
N ARG A 102 -9.57 9.42 14.48
CA ARG A 102 -9.11 9.64 13.11
C ARG A 102 -8.43 11.00 12.92
N ASP A 103 -8.84 12.00 13.67
CA ASP A 103 -8.46 13.40 13.45
C ASP A 103 -7.05 13.72 13.95
N LYS A 104 -6.48 12.90 14.85
CA LYS A 104 -5.07 13.04 15.23
C LYS A 104 -4.07 12.69 14.10
N ARG A 105 -4.54 12.08 13.01
CA ARG A 105 -3.69 11.70 11.89
C ARG A 105 -3.29 12.90 11.03
N PHE A 106 -2.11 12.87 10.45
CA PHE A 106 -1.70 13.83 9.42
C PHE A 106 -2.55 13.63 8.16
N ARG A 107 -3.73 14.29 8.15
CA ARG A 107 -4.68 14.19 7.04
C ARG A 107 -4.13 14.87 5.78
N ASN A 108 -4.74 14.59 4.63
CA ASN A 108 -4.31 15.13 3.33
C ASN A 108 -4.28 16.67 3.25
N ASN A 109 -5.10 17.37 4.03
CA ASN A 109 -5.21 18.83 4.05
C ASN A 109 -4.61 19.46 5.31
N ILE A 110 -3.76 18.75 6.03
CA ILE A 110 -3.30 19.19 7.36
C ILE A 110 -2.42 20.44 7.28
N PHE A 111 -1.64 20.60 6.23
CA PHE A 111 -0.77 21.76 6.04
C PHE A 111 -1.54 23.08 5.85
N GLU A 112 -2.78 23.00 5.40
CA GLU A 112 -3.65 24.17 5.22
C GLU A 112 -4.48 24.48 6.48
N LYS A 113 -4.68 23.46 7.33
CA LYS A 113 -5.48 23.57 8.55
C LYS A 113 -4.69 24.02 9.77
N VAL A 114 -3.42 23.68 9.84
CA VAL A 114 -2.61 23.85 11.06
C VAL A 114 -1.32 24.57 10.70
N SER A 115 -1.20 25.82 11.13
CA SER A 115 -0.08 26.72 10.81
C SER A 115 1.24 26.35 11.49
N ILE A 116 1.27 25.27 12.29
CA ILE A 116 2.49 24.78 12.94
C ILE A 116 3.47 24.13 11.98
N PHE A 117 3.02 23.74 10.79
CA PHE A 117 3.89 23.25 9.74
C PHE A 117 4.56 24.43 9.02
N THR A 118 5.88 24.36 8.87
CA THR A 118 6.71 25.40 8.21
C THR A 118 7.38 24.85 6.97
N GLU A 119 7.63 25.70 5.98
CA GLU A 119 8.34 25.32 4.75
C GLU A 119 9.84 25.11 5.00
N GLU A 120 10.38 25.80 5.99
CA GLU A 120 11.79 25.70 6.38
C GLU A 120 11.93 25.07 7.77
N ARG A 121 13.01 24.30 7.96
CA ARG A 121 13.35 23.72 9.25
C ARG A 121 13.70 24.81 10.25
N GLN A 122 13.00 24.86 11.36
CA GLN A 122 13.23 25.82 12.43
C GLN A 122 14.21 25.32 13.48
N ASN A 123 14.20 24.01 13.76
CA ASN A 123 15.06 23.37 14.76
C ASN A 123 15.66 22.07 14.20
N LYS A 124 16.84 21.70 14.70
CA LYS A 124 17.55 20.48 14.28
C LYS A 124 16.72 19.20 14.43
N GLY A 125 15.84 19.15 15.45
CA GLY A 125 14.97 18.00 15.73
C GLY A 125 13.64 18.00 14.99
N ASP A 126 13.34 19.00 14.15
CA ASP A 126 12.07 19.06 13.45
C ASP A 126 11.92 17.87 12.47
N ILE A 127 10.76 17.25 12.50
CA ILE A 127 10.37 16.16 11.59
C ILE A 127 9.98 16.76 10.24
N ARG A 128 10.61 16.28 9.16
CA ARG A 128 10.20 16.60 7.79
C ARG A 128 9.03 15.71 7.39
N VAL A 129 7.97 16.27 6.86
CA VAL A 129 6.72 15.56 6.53
C VAL A 129 6.38 15.76 5.06
N LEU A 130 6.28 14.65 4.31
CA LEU A 130 5.80 14.66 2.93
C LEU A 130 4.27 14.71 2.89
N GLY A 131 3.74 15.64 2.12
CA GLY A 131 2.32 15.77 1.89
C GLY A 131 2.02 16.34 0.51
N VAL A 132 0.76 16.72 0.31
CA VAL A 132 0.31 17.40 -0.90
C VAL A 132 -0.36 18.70 -0.50
N SER A 133 0.06 19.81 -1.08
CA SER A 133 -0.62 21.10 -1.01
C SER A 133 -0.76 21.67 -2.41
N LYS A 134 -1.92 22.25 -2.73
CA LYS A 134 -2.24 22.80 -4.05
C LYS A 134 -1.90 21.83 -5.21
N ASN A 135 -2.23 20.55 -5.04
CA ASN A 135 -1.94 19.46 -5.99
C ASN A 135 -0.44 19.19 -6.29
N LYS A 136 0.47 19.68 -5.45
CA LYS A 136 1.90 19.43 -5.57
C LYS A 136 2.42 18.69 -4.33
N ARG A 137 3.37 17.78 -4.51
CA ARG A 137 4.13 17.21 -3.39
C ARG A 137 4.97 18.32 -2.76
N VAL A 138 4.86 18.45 -1.45
CA VAL A 138 5.61 19.40 -0.65
C VAL A 138 6.14 18.71 0.60
N TRP A 139 7.28 19.18 1.07
CA TRP A 139 7.82 18.81 2.38
C TRP A 139 7.66 19.99 3.31
N MET A 140 7.08 19.73 4.48
CA MET A 140 6.92 20.71 5.54
C MET A 140 7.59 20.17 6.81
N TYR A 141 7.93 21.05 7.72
CA TYR A 141 8.57 20.70 8.98
C TYR A 141 7.65 20.97 10.16
N ILE A 142 7.69 20.09 11.15
CA ILE A 142 6.96 20.22 12.41
C ILE A 142 7.89 19.87 13.57
N PRO A 143 7.81 20.59 14.72
CA PRO A 143 8.57 20.21 15.91
C PRO A 143 8.28 18.78 16.35
N GLU A 144 9.34 17.97 16.57
CA GLU A 144 9.24 16.54 16.93
C GLU A 144 8.30 16.32 18.12
N LYS A 145 8.29 17.23 19.10
CA LYS A 145 7.46 17.14 20.31
C LYS A 145 5.95 17.01 20.04
N TYR A 146 5.49 17.42 18.87
CA TYR A 146 4.07 17.34 18.47
C TYR A 146 3.75 16.14 17.60
N VAL A 147 4.71 15.27 17.33
CA VAL A 147 4.55 14.05 16.53
C VAL A 147 4.55 12.84 17.45
N GLU A 148 3.64 11.90 17.25
CA GLU A 148 3.64 10.59 17.90
C GLU A 148 4.88 9.81 17.40
N THR A 149 5.91 9.70 18.26
CA THR A 149 7.23 9.15 17.88
C THR A 149 7.28 7.63 17.88
N GLU A 150 6.28 6.97 18.44
CA GLU A 150 6.12 5.51 18.45
C GLU A 150 5.59 4.93 17.14
N HIS A 151 5.46 5.76 16.11
CA HIS A 151 5.11 5.29 14.78
C HIS A 151 6.22 4.37 14.25
N GLU A 152 5.84 3.15 13.87
CA GLU A 152 6.74 2.01 13.68
C GLU A 152 7.82 2.22 12.61
N ASN A 153 7.61 3.10 11.62
CA ASN A 153 8.62 3.41 10.61
C ASN A 153 9.16 4.85 10.62
N LEU A 154 8.75 5.68 11.59
CA LEU A 154 9.24 7.07 11.65
C LEU A 154 10.77 7.15 11.83
N LYS A 155 11.32 6.30 12.69
CA LYS A 155 12.75 6.28 13.03
C LYS A 155 13.61 5.43 12.10
N ASN A 156 13.04 4.88 11.04
CA ASN A 156 13.69 3.96 10.11
C ASN A 156 13.55 4.44 8.67
N TRP A 157 14.37 3.89 7.78
CA TRP A 157 14.24 4.05 6.35
C TRP A 157 12.95 3.38 5.83
N LYS A 158 12.31 3.96 4.84
CA LYS A 158 11.06 3.49 4.26
C LYS A 158 10.88 3.90 2.82
N VAL A 159 9.97 3.26 2.12
CA VAL A 159 9.52 3.70 0.79
C VAL A 159 8.13 4.32 0.92
N LEU A 160 7.93 5.52 0.41
CA LEU A 160 6.61 6.15 0.35
C LEU A 160 6.01 5.99 -1.04
N VAL A 161 4.75 5.57 -1.07
CA VAL A 161 3.94 5.39 -2.27
C VAL A 161 2.66 6.20 -2.14
N ALA A 162 2.20 6.81 -3.22
CA ALA A 162 0.92 7.51 -3.21
C ALA A 162 -0.21 6.54 -2.87
N ARG A 163 -1.08 6.92 -1.93
CA ARG A 163 -2.24 6.14 -1.53
C ARG A 163 -3.27 6.04 -2.66
N VAL A 164 -3.44 7.11 -3.41
CA VAL A 164 -4.31 7.11 -4.60
C VAL A 164 -3.42 7.05 -5.83
N ASN A 165 -3.54 5.99 -6.62
CA ASN A 165 -2.69 5.74 -7.78
C ASN A 165 -3.45 5.02 -8.90
N GLY A 166 -3.31 5.52 -10.12
CA GLY A 166 -3.78 4.87 -11.33
C GLY A 166 -5.30 4.67 -11.39
N SER A 167 -5.71 3.63 -12.06
CA SER A 167 -7.12 3.26 -12.31
C SER A 167 -7.56 1.96 -11.64
N GLY A 168 -6.62 1.16 -11.16
CA GLY A 168 -6.83 -0.22 -10.69
C GLY A 168 -6.59 -1.28 -11.76
N ASN A 169 -5.98 -0.90 -12.87
CA ASN A 169 -5.58 -1.87 -13.89
C ASN A 169 -4.46 -2.79 -13.39
N LEU A 170 -4.52 -4.05 -13.81
CA LEU A 170 -3.51 -5.05 -13.47
C LEU A 170 -2.11 -4.59 -13.92
N GLY A 171 -1.15 -4.63 -13.01
CA GLY A 171 0.27 -4.32 -13.32
C GLY A 171 0.57 -2.85 -13.57
N GLU A 172 -0.35 -1.91 -13.30
CA GLU A 172 -0.13 -0.48 -13.51
C GLU A 172 1.07 0.06 -12.73
N VAL A 173 1.71 1.10 -13.25
CA VAL A 173 2.89 1.71 -12.65
C VAL A 173 2.50 2.54 -11.43
N LEU A 174 3.25 2.39 -10.34
CA LEU A 174 3.10 3.22 -9.15
C LEU A 174 3.68 4.62 -9.38
N SER A 175 2.92 5.65 -9.01
CA SER A 175 3.30 7.05 -9.21
C SER A 175 4.46 7.45 -8.32
N THR A 176 5.63 7.55 -8.89
CA THR A 176 6.85 8.14 -8.30
C THR A 176 7.07 7.78 -6.82
N PRO A 177 7.29 6.50 -6.48
CA PRO A 177 7.66 6.12 -5.13
C PRO A 177 9.03 6.72 -4.77
N VAL A 178 9.21 7.08 -3.48
CA VAL A 178 10.44 7.70 -2.98
C VAL A 178 10.93 6.99 -1.73
N VAL A 179 12.26 6.90 -1.56
CA VAL A 179 12.87 6.47 -0.30
C VAL A 179 12.99 7.68 0.61
N GLU A 180 12.56 7.53 1.86
CA GLU A 180 12.65 8.55 2.90
C GLU A 180 13.48 8.05 4.09
N ALA A 181 14.23 8.98 4.65
CA ALA A 181 15.18 8.71 5.74
C ALA A 181 14.48 8.58 7.11
N PRO A 182 15.20 8.16 8.15
CA PRO A 182 14.75 8.28 9.54
C PRO A 182 14.37 9.72 9.88
N ASN A 183 13.34 9.88 10.71
CA ASN A 183 12.74 11.16 11.11
C ASN A 183 12.07 11.93 9.96
N GLU A 184 11.63 11.22 8.95
CA GLU A 184 10.78 11.75 7.89
C GLU A 184 9.41 11.09 7.95
N GLY A 185 8.38 11.91 8.08
CA GLY A 185 6.98 11.52 8.18
C GLY A 185 6.22 11.77 6.89
N TYR A 186 4.94 11.39 6.88
CA TYR A 186 4.08 11.58 5.72
C TYR A 186 2.60 11.73 6.11
N THR A 187 1.86 12.40 5.26
CA THR A 187 0.41 12.59 5.40
C THR A 187 -0.38 11.43 4.81
N GLN A 188 -1.69 11.42 5.02
CA GLN A 188 -2.64 10.42 4.51
C GLN A 188 -2.63 10.25 2.97
N THR A 189 -1.99 11.15 2.24
CA THR A 189 -1.80 11.06 0.78
C THR A 189 -0.84 9.94 0.39
N PHE A 190 -0.09 9.41 1.36
CA PHE A 190 0.89 8.35 1.15
C PHE A 190 0.65 7.18 2.10
N ILE A 191 1.19 6.02 1.72
CA ILE A 191 1.46 4.88 2.58
C ILE A 191 2.97 4.70 2.68
N GLY A 192 3.45 4.19 3.82
CA GLY A 192 4.85 3.81 4.01
C GLY A 192 5.02 2.31 3.84
N ILE A 193 6.04 1.89 3.12
CA ILE A 193 6.41 0.50 2.95
C ILE A 193 7.75 0.24 3.65
N GLY A 194 7.73 -0.70 4.56
CA GLY A 194 8.90 -1.13 5.31
C GLY A 194 9.28 -0.21 6.47
N SER A 195 10.17 -0.73 7.29
CA SER A 195 10.79 -0.07 8.45
C SER A 195 12.24 -0.59 8.52
N PHE A 196 13.08 -0.09 7.60
CA PHE A 196 14.42 -0.62 7.34
C PHE A 196 15.47 0.07 8.19
N LYS A 197 16.49 -0.68 8.59
CA LYS A 197 17.58 -0.14 9.42
C LYS A 197 18.61 0.63 8.60
N VAL A 198 18.77 0.25 7.33
CA VAL A 198 19.75 0.87 6.43
C VAL A 198 19.06 1.28 5.11
N GLU A 199 19.61 2.31 4.48
CA GLU A 199 19.09 2.86 3.23
C GLU A 199 19.07 1.82 2.11
N ALA A 200 20.09 0.97 2.03
CA ALA A 200 20.20 -0.06 0.99
C ALA A 200 18.99 -0.99 0.95
N GLU A 201 18.46 -1.41 2.10
CA GLU A 201 17.24 -2.23 2.18
C GLU A 201 16.02 -1.49 1.64
N ALA A 202 15.88 -0.19 1.94
CA ALA A 202 14.79 0.63 1.40
C ALA A 202 14.92 0.81 -0.13
N GLN A 203 16.15 0.97 -0.65
CA GLN A 203 16.41 1.04 -2.09
C GLN A 203 16.07 -0.29 -2.78
N ASN A 204 16.38 -1.42 -2.15
CA ASN A 204 16.03 -2.75 -2.65
C ASN A 204 14.50 -2.94 -2.68
N ALA A 205 13.80 -2.56 -1.61
CA ALA A 205 12.34 -2.55 -1.57
C ALA A 205 11.74 -1.63 -2.65
N LEU A 206 12.36 -0.47 -2.92
CA LEU A 206 11.95 0.43 -4.00
C LEU A 206 12.07 -0.25 -5.37
N LYS A 207 13.15 -1.01 -5.63
CA LYS A 207 13.30 -1.78 -6.87
C LYS A 207 12.23 -2.86 -6.98
N TYR A 208 11.97 -3.59 -5.88
CA TYR A 208 10.94 -4.63 -5.84
C TYR A 208 9.56 -4.09 -6.20
N ILE A 209 9.10 -3.01 -5.55
CA ILE A 209 7.76 -2.46 -5.83
C ILE A 209 7.62 -1.87 -7.24
N LYS A 210 8.72 -1.56 -7.91
CA LYS A 210 8.75 -1.15 -9.33
C LYS A 210 8.74 -2.34 -10.29
N SER A 211 9.04 -3.56 -9.83
CA SER A 211 9.06 -4.77 -10.67
C SER A 211 7.69 -5.06 -11.27
N LYS A 212 7.64 -5.72 -12.40
CA LYS A 212 6.40 -6.18 -13.03
C LYS A 212 5.72 -7.22 -12.15
N PHE A 213 6.52 -8.12 -11.56
CA PHE A 213 6.01 -9.14 -10.65
C PHE A 213 5.24 -8.52 -9.48
N CYS A 214 5.86 -7.62 -8.72
CA CYS A 214 5.20 -6.99 -7.57
C CYS A 214 3.93 -6.23 -7.98
N ARG A 215 3.98 -5.46 -9.08
CA ARG A 215 2.82 -4.70 -9.58
C ARG A 215 1.69 -5.61 -10.05
N THR A 216 2.01 -6.73 -10.65
CA THR A 216 1.02 -7.74 -11.07
C THR A 216 0.36 -8.36 -9.85
N MET A 217 1.13 -8.79 -8.85
CA MET A 217 0.60 -9.35 -7.60
C MET A 217 -0.25 -8.33 -6.82
N LEU A 218 0.16 -7.06 -6.79
CA LEU A 218 -0.63 -5.96 -6.22
C LEU A 218 -1.96 -5.79 -6.96
N GLY A 219 -1.94 -5.83 -8.29
CA GLY A 219 -3.11 -5.64 -9.14
C GLY A 219 -4.20 -6.70 -8.98
N ILE A 220 -3.89 -7.85 -8.37
CA ILE A 220 -4.88 -8.90 -8.08
C ILE A 220 -5.99 -8.38 -7.15
N LEU A 221 -5.65 -7.58 -6.14
CA LEU A 221 -6.61 -7.04 -5.17
C LEU A 221 -6.85 -5.54 -5.32
N LYS A 222 -5.94 -4.82 -5.98
CA LYS A 222 -6.08 -3.38 -6.23
C LYS A 222 -6.93 -3.16 -7.49
N ILE A 223 -8.24 -3.16 -7.32
CA ILE A 223 -9.24 -2.98 -8.40
C ILE A 223 -9.75 -1.54 -8.53
N THR A 224 -9.21 -0.62 -7.75
CA THR A 224 -9.54 0.83 -7.76
C THR A 224 -8.26 1.64 -7.63
N GLN A 225 -8.40 2.96 -7.58
CA GLN A 225 -7.27 3.86 -7.33
C GLN A 225 -6.70 3.75 -5.91
N ASP A 226 -7.47 3.24 -4.93
CA ASP A 226 -7.02 3.15 -3.52
C ASP A 226 -5.95 2.06 -3.37
N ASN A 227 -4.82 2.47 -2.84
CA ASN A 227 -3.65 1.64 -2.58
C ASN A 227 -3.51 1.45 -1.05
N ASN A 228 -4.56 0.87 -0.44
CA ASN A 228 -4.57 0.61 0.98
C ASN A 228 -3.79 -0.66 1.35
N ARG A 229 -3.60 -0.91 2.66
CA ARG A 229 -2.85 -2.04 3.19
C ARG A 229 -3.32 -3.39 2.63
N ASP A 230 -4.64 -3.61 2.58
CA ASP A 230 -5.21 -4.92 2.20
C ASP A 230 -4.94 -5.28 0.74
N THR A 231 -4.75 -4.28 -0.14
CA THR A 231 -4.42 -4.52 -1.55
C THR A 231 -3.08 -5.21 -1.73
N TRP A 232 -2.15 -5.11 -0.76
CA TRP A 232 -0.82 -5.71 -0.79
C TRP A 232 -0.79 -7.16 -0.29
N ARG A 233 -1.92 -7.72 0.15
CA ARG A 233 -1.99 -9.06 0.74
C ARG A 233 -1.44 -10.17 -0.17
N MET A 234 -1.60 -10.04 -1.49
CA MET A 234 -1.10 -11.03 -2.45
C MET A 234 0.36 -10.81 -2.87
N VAL A 235 0.98 -9.71 -2.43
CA VAL A 235 2.38 -9.40 -2.74
C VAL A 235 3.28 -10.11 -1.74
N PRO A 236 4.16 -11.05 -2.18
CA PRO A 236 5.09 -11.72 -1.28
C PRO A 236 6.08 -10.73 -0.64
N LEU A 237 6.37 -10.93 0.63
CA LEU A 237 7.48 -10.25 1.30
C LEU A 237 8.79 -10.87 0.81
N GLN A 238 9.76 -10.04 0.46
CA GLN A 238 11.10 -10.45 0.08
C GLN A 238 12.11 -10.12 1.18
N ASP A 239 13.24 -10.81 1.17
CA ASP A 239 14.41 -10.40 1.93
C ASP A 239 15.14 -9.27 1.17
N PHE A 240 15.15 -8.07 1.75
CA PHE A 240 15.79 -6.88 1.18
C PHE A 240 17.22 -6.70 1.69
N THR A 241 17.72 -7.59 2.53
CA THR A 241 19.08 -7.53 3.09
C THR A 241 20.14 -8.00 2.09
N ALA A 242 21.41 -7.88 2.48
CA ALA A 242 22.53 -8.39 1.69
C ALA A 242 22.59 -9.93 1.66
N HIS A 243 21.76 -10.63 2.44
CA HIS A 243 21.70 -12.10 2.49
C HIS A 243 20.60 -12.67 1.57
N SER A 244 19.87 -11.81 0.87
CA SER A 244 18.85 -12.21 -0.10
C SER A 244 19.43 -13.08 -1.21
N ASP A 245 18.65 -14.05 -1.68
CA ASP A 245 18.91 -14.82 -2.89
C ASP A 245 18.67 -14.00 -4.18
N ILE A 246 18.04 -12.82 -4.04
CA ILE A 246 17.86 -11.86 -5.14
C ILE A 246 19.05 -10.89 -5.16
N ASP A 247 19.69 -10.77 -6.32
CA ASP A 247 20.78 -9.79 -6.53
C ASP A 247 20.19 -8.37 -6.72
N TRP A 248 20.00 -7.67 -5.63
CA TRP A 248 19.48 -6.31 -5.60
C TRP A 248 20.40 -5.25 -6.23
N SER A 249 21.63 -5.58 -6.61
CA SER A 249 22.51 -4.66 -7.34
C SER A 249 22.05 -4.44 -8.78
N LYS A 250 21.26 -5.37 -9.32
CA LYS A 250 20.77 -5.38 -10.69
C LYS A 250 19.71 -4.32 -10.98
N SER A 251 19.44 -4.11 -12.25
CA SER A 251 18.31 -3.31 -12.73
C SER A 251 16.96 -3.96 -12.36
N VAL A 252 15.89 -3.16 -12.36
CA VAL A 252 14.53 -3.67 -12.08
C VAL A 252 14.13 -4.78 -13.07
N ALA A 253 14.54 -4.68 -14.34
CA ALA A 253 14.24 -5.69 -15.34
C ALA A 253 14.98 -7.03 -15.10
N GLU A 254 16.22 -6.98 -14.63
CA GLU A 254 16.98 -8.19 -14.26
C GLU A 254 16.47 -8.78 -12.93
N ILE A 255 16.02 -7.96 -12.00
CA ILE A 255 15.35 -8.40 -10.77
C ILE A 255 14.03 -9.14 -11.10
N ASP A 256 13.24 -8.63 -12.05
CA ASP A 256 12.01 -9.30 -12.53
C ASP A 256 12.27 -10.72 -13.07
N GLN A 257 13.49 -11.02 -13.51
CA GLN A 257 13.87 -12.36 -14.00
C GLN A 257 14.25 -13.32 -12.88
N GLN A 258 14.53 -12.80 -11.69
CA GLN A 258 14.86 -13.57 -10.49
C GLN A 258 13.62 -13.85 -9.62
N LEU A 259 12.60 -13.03 -9.76
CA LEU A 259 11.32 -13.12 -9.06
C LEU A 259 10.36 -14.11 -9.75
#